data_66d84ab91703ccab53eaca05ce240cc1
#
_entry.id   66d84ab91703ccab53eaca05ce240cc1
#
_cell.length_a   1.000
_cell.length_b   1.000
_cell.length_c   1.000
_cell.angle_alpha   90.00
_cell.angle_beta   90.00
_cell.angle_gamma   90.00
#
_symmetry.space_group_name_H-M   'P 1'
#
loop_
_entity.id
_entity.type
_entity.pdbx_description
1 polymer ?
#
loop_
_entity_poly.entity_id
_entity_poly.type
_entity_poly.pdbx_seq_one_letter_code
_entity_poly.pdbx_strand_id
1 'polypeptide(L)'
;RNYAFLQLLARLGLRAAEVTALTLNDLDWDAGEIIVRGKGGRYDRLPLPDEVGQALANYLRDGRPSCSTRRVFVRHRAPQRGFVNGEAIGTIVHRALDRAGLHPAHKGAHLLRHSLATRLLRNGASLSEIGELLRHRDLNTTQIYAKVDESALRGLALPWPGGEL
;
A
#
# COMPACT_ATOMS: atom_id res chain seq x y z
N ARG A 1 3.97 8.74 -12.80
CA ARG A 1 3.32 7.43 -12.67
C ARG A 1 3.86 6.63 -11.49
N ASN A 2 5.16 6.26 -11.49
CA ASN A 2 5.73 5.37 -10.48
C ASN A 2 5.62 5.95 -9.07
N TYR A 3 5.77 7.27 -8.92
CA TYR A 3 5.58 7.95 -7.64
C TYR A 3 4.15 7.79 -7.11
N ALA A 4 3.13 7.99 -7.97
CA ALA A 4 1.73 7.78 -7.59
C ALA A 4 1.44 6.32 -7.19
N PHE A 5 2.04 5.33 -7.87
CA PHE A 5 1.97 3.93 -7.42
C PHE A 5 2.51 3.75 -6.00
N LEU A 6 3.72 4.28 -5.74
CA LEU A 6 4.38 4.14 -4.45
C LEU A 6 3.58 4.80 -3.33
N GLN A 7 2.98 5.96 -3.60
CA GLN A 7 2.11 6.65 -2.63
C GLN A 7 0.88 5.81 -2.28
N LEU A 8 0.17 5.25 -3.27
CA LEU A 8 -0.98 4.38 -3.01
C LEU A 8 -0.62 3.15 -2.17
N LEU A 9 0.53 2.53 -2.44
CA LEU A 9 1.00 1.37 -1.68
C LEU A 9 1.45 1.74 -0.27
N ALA A 10 2.19 2.85 -0.11
CA ALA A 10 2.83 3.21 1.15
C ALA A 10 1.90 3.97 2.11
N ARG A 11 0.94 4.75 1.60
CA ARG A 11 0.03 5.59 2.38
C ARG A 11 -1.33 4.95 2.63
N LEU A 12 -1.88 4.25 1.62
CA LEU A 12 -3.18 3.60 1.72
C LEU A 12 -3.07 2.08 1.88
N GLY A 13 -1.87 1.52 1.83
CA GLY A 13 -1.64 0.09 1.96
C GLY A 13 -2.38 -0.75 0.91
N LEU A 14 -2.64 -0.21 -0.29
CA LEU A 14 -3.32 -0.94 -1.35
C LEU A 14 -2.52 -2.16 -1.80
N ARG A 15 -3.23 -3.20 -2.22
CA ARG A 15 -2.59 -4.34 -2.89
C ARG A 15 -2.21 -3.97 -4.33
N ALA A 16 -1.17 -4.57 -4.86
CA ALA A 16 -0.74 -4.33 -6.24
C ALA A 16 -1.88 -4.53 -7.26
N ALA A 17 -2.69 -5.57 -7.08
CA ALA A 17 -3.86 -5.83 -7.92
C ALA A 17 -4.92 -4.74 -7.81
N GLU A 18 -5.17 -4.20 -6.62
CA GLU A 18 -6.10 -3.09 -6.39
C GLU A 18 -5.63 -1.84 -7.14
N VAL A 19 -4.34 -1.50 -7.05
CA VAL A 19 -3.76 -0.35 -7.75
C VAL A 19 -3.88 -0.49 -9.27
N THR A 20 -3.59 -1.68 -9.83
CA THR A 20 -3.72 -1.91 -11.28
C THR A 20 -5.17 -1.91 -11.76
N ALA A 21 -6.11 -2.25 -10.87
CA ALA A 21 -7.53 -2.28 -11.17
C ALA A 21 -8.20 -0.90 -11.16
N LEU A 22 -7.60 0.11 -10.52
CA LEU A 22 -8.17 1.46 -10.41
C LEU A 22 -8.56 2.04 -11.76
N THR A 23 -9.74 2.65 -11.80
CA THR A 23 -10.26 3.39 -12.94
C THR A 23 -10.45 4.87 -12.59
N LEU A 24 -10.59 5.72 -13.60
CA LEU A 24 -10.82 7.15 -13.40
C LEU A 24 -12.11 7.44 -12.61
N ASN A 25 -13.10 6.53 -12.70
CA ASN A 25 -14.35 6.65 -11.95
C ASN A 25 -14.22 6.26 -10.47
N ASP A 26 -13.10 5.67 -10.07
CA ASP A 26 -12.85 5.29 -8.68
C ASP A 26 -12.20 6.44 -7.88
N LEU A 27 -11.94 7.60 -8.52
CA LEU A 27 -11.39 8.79 -7.90
C LEU A 27 -12.50 9.84 -7.75
N ASP A 28 -12.94 10.06 -6.52
CA ASP A 28 -13.89 11.11 -6.17
C ASP A 28 -13.11 12.32 -5.65
N TRP A 29 -12.86 13.27 -6.53
CA TRP A 29 -12.08 14.47 -6.21
C TRP A 29 -12.83 15.46 -5.33
N ASP A 30 -14.15 15.50 -5.48
CA ASP A 30 -15.00 16.41 -4.72
C ASP A 30 -15.15 15.94 -3.27
N ALA A 31 -15.33 14.63 -3.08
CA ALA A 31 -15.39 14.03 -1.76
C ALA A 31 -13.98 13.80 -1.13
N GLY A 32 -12.91 13.89 -1.91
CA GLY A 32 -11.57 13.53 -1.46
C GLY A 32 -11.44 12.05 -1.12
N GLU A 33 -12.05 11.18 -1.91
CA GLU A 33 -12.10 9.73 -1.67
C GLU A 33 -11.60 8.91 -2.86
N ILE A 34 -11.16 7.70 -2.56
CA ILE A 34 -10.83 6.69 -3.54
C ILE A 34 -11.63 5.41 -3.29
N ILE A 35 -12.23 4.86 -4.34
CA ILE A 35 -12.98 3.61 -4.30
C ILE A 35 -12.04 2.46 -4.66
N VAL A 36 -11.88 1.51 -3.76
CA VAL A 36 -11.02 0.34 -3.94
C VAL A 36 -11.88 -0.91 -4.11
N ARG A 37 -11.65 -1.61 -5.21
CA ARG A 37 -12.38 -2.84 -5.53
C ARG A 37 -11.69 -4.04 -4.92
N GLY A 38 -12.30 -4.61 -3.89
CA GLY A 38 -11.85 -5.81 -3.22
C GLY A 38 -12.23 -7.11 -3.95
N LYS A 39 -11.69 -8.23 -3.51
CA LYS A 39 -12.07 -9.57 -3.99
C LYS A 39 -13.55 -9.86 -3.65
N GLY A 40 -14.32 -10.34 -4.62
CA GLY A 40 -15.75 -10.67 -4.43
C GLY A 40 -16.68 -9.49 -4.62
N GLY A 41 -16.32 -8.50 -5.45
CA GLY A 41 -17.20 -7.40 -5.85
C GLY A 41 -17.48 -6.36 -4.76
N ARG A 42 -16.74 -6.37 -3.67
CA ARG A 42 -16.85 -5.34 -2.62
C ARG A 42 -16.15 -4.06 -3.02
N TYR A 43 -16.68 -2.94 -2.56
CA TYR A 43 -16.14 -1.61 -2.76
C TYR A 43 -15.88 -0.99 -1.40
N ASP A 44 -14.64 -0.58 -1.17
CA ASP A 44 -14.26 0.14 0.02
C ASP A 44 -13.96 1.59 -0.37
N ARG A 45 -14.51 2.55 0.36
CA ARG A 45 -14.17 3.96 0.23
C ARG A 45 -13.08 4.29 1.23
N LEU A 46 -12.04 4.93 0.76
CA LEU A 46 -10.93 5.37 1.60
C LEU A 46 -10.72 6.86 1.40
N PRO A 47 -10.39 7.61 2.45
CA PRO A 47 -9.97 8.99 2.28
C PRO A 47 -8.73 9.05 1.40
N LEU A 48 -8.65 10.05 0.55
CA LEU A 48 -7.52 10.31 -0.33
C LEU A 48 -6.65 11.40 0.29
N PRO A 49 -5.54 11.06 0.95
CA PRO A 49 -4.65 12.05 1.55
C PRO A 49 -4.10 13.00 0.48
N ASP A 50 -3.91 14.28 0.82
CA ASP A 50 -3.48 15.33 -0.11
C ASP A 50 -2.25 14.95 -0.93
N GLU A 51 -1.24 14.37 -0.30
CA GLU A 51 -0.01 13.91 -0.98
C GLU A 51 -0.30 12.82 -2.03
N VAL A 52 -1.25 11.93 -1.76
CA VAL A 52 -1.65 10.88 -2.70
C VAL A 52 -2.47 11.47 -3.83
N GLY A 53 -3.43 12.35 -3.49
CA GLY A 53 -4.25 13.09 -4.44
C GLY A 53 -3.38 13.90 -5.40
N GLN A 54 -2.42 14.68 -4.88
CA GLN A 54 -1.51 15.48 -5.68
C GLN A 54 -0.63 14.61 -6.62
N ALA A 55 -0.13 13.48 -6.12
CA ALA A 55 0.66 12.56 -6.93
C ALA A 55 -0.16 11.96 -8.09
N LEU A 56 -1.43 11.62 -7.83
CA LEU A 56 -2.36 11.13 -8.85
C LEU A 56 -2.70 12.24 -9.86
N ALA A 57 -3.05 13.44 -9.40
CA ALA A 57 -3.40 14.58 -10.25
C ALA A 57 -2.24 14.92 -11.20
N ASN A 58 -1.02 15.02 -10.67
CA ASN A 58 0.18 15.28 -11.48
C ASN A 58 0.41 14.17 -12.53
N TYR A 59 0.22 12.91 -12.14
CA TYR A 59 0.34 11.82 -13.09
C TYR A 59 -0.73 11.87 -14.18
N LEU A 60 -1.98 12.13 -13.81
CA LEU A 60 -3.10 12.17 -14.77
C LEU A 60 -2.97 13.33 -15.75
N ARG A 61 -2.53 14.50 -15.27
CA ARG A 61 -2.35 15.71 -16.09
C ARG A 61 -1.15 15.62 -17.01
N ASP A 62 0.02 15.26 -16.47
CA ASP A 62 1.29 15.46 -17.15
C ASP A 62 1.98 14.13 -17.57
N GLY A 63 1.59 13.01 -16.98
CA GLY A 63 2.32 11.76 -17.16
C GLY A 63 1.54 10.60 -17.74
N ARG A 64 0.21 10.70 -17.81
CA ARG A 64 -0.63 9.62 -18.34
C ARG A 64 -0.75 9.76 -19.87
N PRO A 65 -0.34 8.72 -20.64
CA PRO A 65 -0.53 8.74 -22.09
C PRO A 65 -2.02 8.87 -22.46
N SER A 66 -2.32 9.59 -23.55
CA SER A 66 -3.67 9.64 -24.13
C SER A 66 -4.05 8.25 -24.65
N CYS A 67 -5.18 7.71 -24.19
CA CYS A 67 -5.66 6.38 -24.56
C CYS A 67 -7.14 6.23 -24.22
N SER A 68 -7.82 5.27 -24.85
CA SER A 68 -9.25 5.01 -24.66
C SER A 68 -9.60 4.28 -23.35
N THR A 69 -8.63 3.65 -22.70
CA THR A 69 -8.90 2.92 -21.46
C THR A 69 -9.21 3.86 -20.31
N ARG A 70 -10.16 3.49 -19.46
CA ARG A 70 -10.46 4.22 -18.22
C ARG A 70 -9.59 3.80 -17.03
N ARG A 71 -8.62 2.90 -17.22
CA ARG A 71 -7.66 2.57 -16.15
C ARG A 71 -6.86 3.80 -15.77
N VAL A 72 -6.69 4.06 -14.47
CA VAL A 72 -5.83 5.16 -13.98
C VAL A 72 -4.43 4.96 -14.50
N PHE A 73 -3.87 3.80 -14.27
CA PHE A 73 -2.48 3.50 -14.63
C PHE A 73 -2.38 2.73 -15.94
N VAL A 74 -1.61 3.29 -16.85
CA VAL A 74 -1.38 2.71 -18.17
C VAL A 74 0.12 2.56 -18.47
N ARG A 75 0.43 1.64 -19.39
CA ARG A 75 1.79 1.43 -19.88
C ARG A 75 2.22 2.61 -20.75
N HIS A 76 3.49 3.03 -20.61
CA HIS A 76 4.06 4.06 -21.51
C HIS A 76 4.36 3.51 -22.90
N ARG A 77 4.72 2.21 -23.00
CA ARG A 77 5.01 1.57 -24.28
C ARG A 77 3.73 1.06 -24.91
N ALA A 78 3.61 1.18 -26.21
CA ALA A 78 2.50 0.63 -26.98
C ALA A 78 2.39 -0.91 -26.82
N PRO A 79 1.17 -1.46 -26.86
CA PRO A 79 -0.10 -0.76 -26.80
C PRO A 79 -0.32 -0.09 -25.43
N GLN A 80 -0.80 1.16 -25.45
CA GLN A 80 -1.08 1.94 -24.24
C GLN A 80 -2.38 1.44 -23.59
N ARG A 81 -2.23 0.45 -22.74
CA ARG A 81 -3.32 -0.21 -22.01
C ARG A 81 -2.99 -0.31 -20.52
N GLY A 82 -4.01 -0.61 -19.71
CA GLY A 82 -3.82 -0.91 -18.29
C GLY A 82 -2.85 -2.07 -18.05
N PHE A 83 -2.35 -2.17 -16.84
CA PHE A 83 -1.56 -3.33 -16.43
C PHE A 83 -2.45 -4.55 -16.29
N VAL A 84 -1.96 -5.71 -16.73
CA VAL A 84 -2.71 -6.97 -16.69
C VAL A 84 -2.76 -7.53 -15.26
N ASN A 85 -1.64 -7.41 -14.54
CA ASN A 85 -1.48 -7.94 -13.18
C ASN A 85 -0.60 -7.03 -12.32
N GLY A 86 -0.46 -7.38 -11.04
CA GLY A 86 0.35 -6.64 -10.07
C GLY A 86 1.86 -6.85 -10.17
N GLU A 87 2.36 -7.78 -11.00
CA GLU A 87 3.80 -8.10 -11.08
C GLU A 87 4.65 -6.91 -11.53
N ALA A 88 4.12 -6.14 -12.50
CA ALA A 88 4.79 -4.92 -12.96
C ALA A 88 4.98 -3.90 -11.82
N ILE A 89 4.04 -3.85 -10.85
CA ILE A 89 4.16 -3.00 -9.66
C ILE A 89 5.27 -3.52 -8.75
N GLY A 90 5.37 -4.84 -8.56
CA GLY A 90 6.48 -5.44 -7.82
C GLY A 90 7.85 -5.00 -8.37
N THR A 91 8.00 -5.02 -9.69
CA THR A 91 9.22 -4.55 -10.37
C THR A 91 9.47 -3.05 -10.14
N ILE A 92 8.43 -2.22 -10.14
CA ILE A 92 8.54 -0.77 -9.86
C ILE A 92 9.02 -0.54 -8.43
N VAL A 93 8.44 -1.24 -7.45
CA VAL A 93 8.85 -1.15 -6.04
C VAL A 93 10.29 -1.60 -5.88
N HIS A 94 10.66 -2.74 -6.45
CA HIS A 94 12.03 -3.26 -6.40
C HIS A 94 13.05 -2.21 -6.90
N ARG A 95 12.82 -1.65 -8.08
CA ARG A 95 13.69 -0.61 -8.66
C ARG A 95 13.72 0.68 -7.83
N ALA A 96 12.64 1.01 -7.14
CA ALA A 96 12.59 2.18 -6.25
C ALA A 96 13.44 1.94 -5.00
N LEU A 97 13.35 0.75 -4.40
CA LEU A 97 14.17 0.35 -3.26
C LEU A 97 15.65 0.33 -3.61
N ASP A 98 16.01 -0.28 -4.75
CA ASP A 98 17.41 -0.33 -5.20
C ASP A 98 18.00 1.07 -5.40
N ARG A 99 17.23 2.00 -6.01
CA ARG A 99 17.67 3.40 -6.18
C ARG A 99 17.81 4.16 -4.85
N ALA A 100 17.05 3.75 -3.84
CA ALA A 100 17.16 4.30 -2.49
C ALA A 100 18.27 3.63 -1.64
N GLY A 101 19.01 2.66 -2.20
CA GLY A 101 20.01 1.90 -1.46
C GLY A 101 19.43 0.95 -0.43
N LEU A 102 18.12 0.62 -0.55
CA LEU A 102 17.42 -0.24 0.41
C LEU A 102 17.38 -1.68 -0.12
N HIS A 103 17.93 -2.60 0.67
CA HIS A 103 18.04 -4.02 0.31
C HIS A 103 17.36 -4.93 1.34
N PRO A 104 16.03 -4.84 1.54
CA PRO A 104 15.31 -5.71 2.47
C PRO A 104 15.31 -7.17 1.96
N ALA A 105 15.20 -8.12 2.90
CA ALA A 105 15.16 -9.55 2.58
C ALA A 105 14.01 -9.92 1.61
N HIS A 106 12.87 -9.28 1.76
CA HIS A 106 11.70 -9.44 0.89
C HIS A 106 11.40 -8.14 0.16
N LYS A 107 11.39 -8.17 -1.18
CA LYS A 107 11.13 -7.01 -2.03
C LYS A 107 9.78 -7.18 -2.73
N GLY A 108 9.01 -6.09 -2.82
CA GLY A 108 7.75 -6.07 -3.55
C GLY A 108 6.69 -5.18 -2.93
N ALA A 109 5.51 -5.14 -3.53
CA ALA A 109 4.41 -4.27 -3.08
C ALA A 109 3.95 -4.56 -1.65
N HIS A 110 4.01 -5.82 -1.22
CA HIS A 110 3.65 -6.22 0.14
C HIS A 110 4.54 -5.57 1.21
N LEU A 111 5.82 -5.32 0.90
CA LEU A 111 6.73 -4.66 1.83
C LEU A 111 6.19 -3.29 2.27
N LEU A 112 5.73 -2.48 1.33
CA LEU A 112 5.21 -1.13 1.64
C LEU A 112 3.95 -1.20 2.52
N ARG A 113 3.08 -2.16 2.25
CA ARG A 113 1.90 -2.43 3.07
C ARG A 113 2.27 -2.91 4.49
N HIS A 114 3.24 -3.81 4.62
CA HIS A 114 3.76 -4.24 5.92
C HIS A 114 4.43 -3.09 6.68
N SER A 115 5.20 -2.26 5.98
CA SER A 115 5.83 -1.07 6.58
C SER A 115 4.80 -0.08 7.11
N LEU A 116 3.67 0.11 6.38
CA LEU A 116 2.56 0.94 6.85
C LEU A 116 1.96 0.37 8.14
N ALA A 117 1.63 -0.93 8.15
CA ALA A 117 1.06 -1.60 9.32
C ALA A 117 1.99 -1.50 10.55
N THR A 118 3.28 -1.80 10.36
CA THR A 118 4.27 -1.73 11.44
C THR A 118 4.42 -0.28 11.97
N ARG A 119 4.37 0.71 11.08
CA ARG A 119 4.41 2.12 11.49
C ARG A 119 3.19 2.52 12.30
N LEU A 120 1.99 2.10 11.89
CA LEU A 120 0.75 2.37 12.61
C LEU A 120 0.78 1.72 13.99
N LEU A 121 1.22 0.46 14.09
CA LEU A 121 1.35 -0.24 15.37
C LEU A 121 2.32 0.48 16.31
N ARG A 122 3.49 0.90 15.82
CA ARG A 122 4.46 1.68 16.61
C ARG A 122 3.93 3.04 17.05
N ASN A 123 2.96 3.59 16.32
CA ASN A 123 2.26 4.83 16.68
C ASN A 123 1.05 4.59 17.58
N GLY A 124 0.85 3.37 18.09
CA GLY A 124 -0.19 3.02 19.06
C GLY A 124 -1.52 2.58 18.46
N ALA A 125 -1.62 2.39 17.15
CA ALA A 125 -2.84 1.85 16.55
C ALA A 125 -3.02 0.37 16.97
N SER A 126 -4.25 0.01 17.30
CA SER A 126 -4.61 -1.38 17.61
C SER A 126 -4.56 -2.27 16.36
N LEU A 127 -4.40 -3.58 16.58
CA LEU A 127 -4.46 -4.56 15.49
C LEU A 127 -5.80 -4.53 14.74
N SER A 128 -6.91 -4.22 15.44
CA SER A 128 -8.23 -4.08 14.83
C SER A 128 -8.25 -2.91 13.84
N GLU A 129 -7.82 -1.73 14.25
CA GLU A 129 -7.76 -0.53 13.40
C GLU A 129 -6.84 -0.76 12.19
N ILE A 130 -5.69 -1.42 12.39
CA ILE A 130 -4.79 -1.79 11.29
C ILE A 130 -5.48 -2.79 10.33
N GLY A 131 -6.21 -3.77 10.88
CA GLY A 131 -6.97 -4.74 10.09
C GLY A 131 -8.05 -4.08 9.24
N GLU A 132 -8.79 -3.13 9.79
CA GLU A 132 -9.81 -2.35 9.10
C GLU A 132 -9.19 -1.50 8.00
N LEU A 133 -8.17 -0.70 8.31
CA LEU A 133 -7.48 0.14 7.33
C LEU A 133 -6.93 -0.68 6.16
N LEU A 134 -6.32 -1.81 6.48
CA LEU A 134 -5.76 -2.71 5.47
C LEU A 134 -6.81 -3.60 4.81
N ARG A 135 -8.06 -3.54 5.25
CA ARG A 135 -9.16 -4.34 4.71
C ARG A 135 -8.84 -5.84 4.75
N HIS A 136 -8.34 -6.30 5.90
CA HIS A 136 -8.12 -7.71 6.14
C HIS A 136 -9.47 -8.41 6.37
N ARG A 137 -9.69 -9.52 5.68
CA ARG A 137 -10.92 -10.32 5.84
C ARG A 137 -10.89 -11.18 7.08
N ASP A 138 -9.69 -11.57 7.49
CA ASP A 138 -9.41 -12.44 8.60
C ASP A 138 -8.48 -11.70 9.56
N LEU A 139 -8.88 -11.62 10.81
CA LEU A 139 -8.08 -11.05 11.90
C LEU A 139 -6.72 -11.75 12.03
N ASN A 140 -6.67 -13.05 11.72
CA ASN A 140 -5.42 -13.82 11.70
C ASN A 140 -4.37 -13.21 10.75
N THR A 141 -4.82 -12.59 9.64
CA THR A 141 -3.91 -11.89 8.72
C THR A 141 -3.23 -10.68 9.38
N THR A 142 -3.87 -10.08 10.39
CA THR A 142 -3.32 -8.94 11.12
C THR A 142 -2.42 -9.38 12.28
N GLN A 143 -2.61 -10.61 12.79
CA GLN A 143 -1.80 -11.17 13.90
C GLN A 143 -0.31 -11.30 13.56
N ILE A 144 0.06 -11.35 12.27
CA ILE A 144 1.47 -11.34 11.87
C ILE A 144 2.21 -10.09 12.39
N TYR A 145 1.49 -9.00 12.64
CA TYR A 145 2.07 -7.77 13.19
C TYR A 145 2.22 -7.81 14.71
N ALA A 146 1.46 -8.63 15.42
CA ALA A 146 1.61 -8.85 16.86
C ALA A 146 3.02 -9.36 17.21
N LYS A 147 3.59 -10.24 16.35
CA LYS A 147 4.96 -10.75 16.52
C LYS A 147 6.04 -9.67 16.41
N VAL A 148 5.76 -8.58 15.69
CA VAL A 148 6.67 -7.43 15.59
C VAL A 148 6.69 -6.66 16.91
N ASP A 149 5.55 -6.59 17.58
CA ASP A 149 5.40 -5.93 18.89
C ASP A 149 6.06 -6.74 20.02
N GLU A 150 5.93 -8.07 20.02
CA GLU A 150 6.62 -8.94 20.97
C GLU A 150 8.14 -8.77 20.92
N SER A 151 8.72 -8.61 19.74
CA SER A 151 10.17 -8.39 19.62
C SER A 151 10.61 -7.03 20.17
N ALA A 152 9.77 -6.01 20.05
CA ALA A 152 9.98 -4.69 20.64
C ALA A 152 9.79 -4.73 22.18
N LEU A 153 8.78 -5.46 22.65
CA LEU A 153 8.49 -5.64 24.07
C LEU A 153 9.57 -6.47 24.79
N ARG A 154 10.15 -7.49 24.13
CA ARG A 154 11.26 -8.27 24.69
C ARG A 154 12.51 -7.42 24.93
N GLY A 155 12.74 -6.39 24.11
CA GLY A 155 13.84 -5.43 24.31
C GLY A 155 13.61 -4.46 25.48
N LEU A 156 12.35 -4.33 25.94
CA LEU A 156 11.93 -3.49 27.06
C LEU A 156 11.69 -4.30 28.35
N ALA A 157 11.62 -5.63 28.23
CA ALA A 157 11.46 -6.51 29.37
C ALA A 157 12.69 -6.40 30.27
N LEU A 158 12.49 -5.82 31.46
CA LEU A 158 13.48 -5.88 32.52
C LEU A 158 13.71 -7.35 32.90
N PRO A 159 14.94 -7.74 33.24
CA PRO A 159 15.19 -9.08 33.75
C PRO A 159 14.29 -9.35 34.94
N TRP A 160 13.61 -10.51 34.93
CA TRP A 160 12.70 -10.89 35.99
C TRP A 160 13.45 -10.91 37.34
N PRO A 161 12.98 -10.21 38.36
CA PRO A 161 13.63 -10.28 39.70
C PRO A 161 13.56 -11.73 40.23
N GLY A 162 14.68 -12.41 40.24
CA GLY A 162 14.80 -13.79 40.70
C GLY A 162 15.34 -14.81 39.69
N GLY A 163 15.77 -14.39 38.52
CA GLY A 163 16.44 -15.22 37.52
C GLY A 163 17.95 -15.26 37.62
N GLU A 164 18.45 -15.66 38.80
CA GLU A 164 19.77 -16.25 38.95
C GLU A 164 19.60 -17.73 39.20
N LEU A 165 19.98 -18.56 38.23
CA LEU A 165 20.67 -19.84 38.43
C LEU A 165 21.31 -20.23 37.12
#